data_f0a61944778c9c64523c02d4958cc390
#
_entry.id   f0a61944778c9c64523c02d4958cc390
#
_cell.length_a   1.000
_cell.length_b   1.000
_cell.length_c   1.000
_cell.angle_alpha   90.00
_cell.angle_beta   90.00
_cell.angle_gamma   90.00
#
_symmetry.space_group_name_H-M   'P 1'
#
loop_
_entity.id
_entity.type
_entity.pdbx_description
1 polymer ?
#
loop_
_entity_poly.entity_id
_entity_poly.type
_entity_poly.pdbx_seq_one_letter_code
_entity_poly.pdbx_strand_id
1 'polypeptide(L)'
;MGMLTTIQSYVWGPPTLLLLIGTGLYFTIKLRGLQIAKFPVAVKTIFEKESGTGSGEGDVSAFATLCTTMAADIGTGSIVGVATALRIGGPGSLFWMWISAILGMVTKYSESLLAVKYRVTDENNQMAGGPMFYIQNGMGERFIWLAKIFSVFGICTALFGCGTFPQVNAITESVNVTFRIPIVVVGIIVTVLTAVVTIGGIKSISKVAEIVVPIMALTFLGGSVVALVINRAAVPGAFKAIFTCAFAKESVIGGTAGTGVITFMTVMRTGIARGVYTNEAGLGSSPIVAAAAKTNSGVRQGLLSMTSVFVTTILTCSVTGLVIISSGLMDSSDMNGSTLVTAAYNMCLPHNIGMYLIAVGIMFFAFTTILGWNYYGERCLVYLTGTTKWIKPYKIIYIAAIALAPFLSLEPIWLLADITNALMIIPNLIAIIALRKVIIGETKLYFSKQNEEKVSAAVKAVE
;
A
#
# COMPACT_ATOMS: atom_id res chain seq x y z
N MET A 1 -14.21 2.38 -23.11
CA MET A 1 -14.52 2.82 -21.73
C MET A 1 -15.56 1.97 -21.06
N GLY A 2 -16.81 1.84 -21.55
CA GLY A 2 -17.88 1.08 -20.90
C GLY A 2 -17.53 -0.37 -20.50
N MET A 3 -16.75 -1.09 -21.31
CA MET A 3 -16.31 -2.44 -20.99
C MET A 3 -15.35 -2.49 -19.78
N LEU A 4 -14.38 -1.58 -19.70
CA LEU A 4 -13.43 -1.51 -18.58
C LEU A 4 -14.13 -1.13 -17.26
N THR A 5 -15.05 -0.16 -17.29
CA THR A 5 -15.83 0.21 -16.10
C THR A 5 -16.72 -0.93 -15.63
N THR A 6 -17.30 -1.69 -16.55
CA THR A 6 -18.08 -2.90 -16.22
C THR A 6 -17.20 -3.95 -15.56
N ILE A 7 -16.04 -4.27 -16.14
CA ILE A 7 -15.09 -5.24 -15.56
C ILE A 7 -14.64 -4.78 -14.17
N GLN A 8 -14.26 -3.51 -14.01
CA GLN A 8 -13.87 -2.94 -12.72
C GLN A 8 -14.97 -3.11 -11.66
N SER A 9 -16.24 -2.85 -12.05
CA SER A 9 -17.37 -2.98 -11.14
C SER A 9 -17.61 -4.42 -10.68
N TYR A 10 -17.37 -5.41 -11.53
CA TYR A 10 -17.45 -6.83 -11.16
C TYR A 10 -16.28 -7.27 -10.28
N VAL A 11 -15.06 -6.90 -10.66
CA VAL A 11 -13.86 -7.34 -9.94
C VAL A 11 -13.77 -6.71 -8.53
N TRP A 12 -14.17 -5.44 -8.38
CA TRP A 12 -14.38 -4.79 -7.08
C TRP A 12 -15.81 -4.98 -6.52
N GLY A 13 -16.50 -6.00 -6.99
CA GLY A 13 -17.86 -6.33 -6.55
C GLY A 13 -17.91 -6.99 -5.17
N PRO A 14 -19.12 -7.33 -4.70
CA PRO A 14 -19.34 -7.94 -3.39
C PRO A 14 -18.48 -9.17 -3.10
N PRO A 15 -18.17 -10.08 -4.04
CA PRO A 15 -17.33 -11.25 -3.75
C PRO A 15 -15.93 -10.88 -3.26
N THR A 16 -15.25 -9.94 -3.92
CA THR A 16 -13.90 -9.52 -3.54
C THR A 16 -13.90 -8.75 -2.22
N LEU A 17 -14.89 -7.89 -2.01
CA LEU A 17 -15.06 -7.15 -0.75
C LEU A 17 -15.33 -8.10 0.42
N LEU A 18 -16.21 -9.09 0.24
CA LEU A 18 -16.48 -10.11 1.27
C LEU A 18 -15.25 -10.97 1.57
N LEU A 19 -14.47 -11.31 0.55
CA LEU A 19 -13.25 -12.07 0.72
C LEU A 19 -12.21 -11.26 1.51
N LEU A 20 -12.02 -9.97 1.21
CA LEU A 20 -11.11 -9.06 1.92
C LEU A 20 -11.52 -8.88 3.38
N ILE A 21 -12.74 -8.42 3.60
CA ILE A 21 -13.27 -8.16 4.96
C ILE A 21 -13.35 -9.47 5.74
N GLY A 22 -13.88 -10.53 5.12
CA GLY A 22 -14.03 -11.84 5.75
C GLY A 22 -12.70 -12.44 6.18
N THR A 23 -11.65 -12.35 5.36
CA THR A 23 -10.30 -12.81 5.72
C THR A 23 -9.74 -12.00 6.89
N GLY A 24 -9.79 -10.66 6.82
CA GLY A 24 -9.32 -9.80 7.89
C GLY A 24 -10.06 -10.04 9.21
N LEU A 25 -11.39 -10.16 9.16
CA LEU A 25 -12.22 -10.44 10.31
C LEU A 25 -11.92 -11.83 10.90
N TYR A 26 -11.79 -12.85 10.06
CA TYR A 26 -11.44 -14.21 10.48
C TYR A 26 -10.14 -14.23 11.28
N PHE A 27 -9.07 -13.62 10.76
CA PHE A 27 -7.78 -13.57 11.46
C PHE A 27 -7.82 -12.66 12.69
N THR A 28 -8.55 -11.55 12.63
CA THR A 28 -8.77 -10.70 13.82
C THR A 28 -9.35 -11.50 14.97
N ILE A 29 -10.37 -12.32 14.73
CA ILE A 29 -11.00 -13.17 15.75
C ILE A 29 -10.06 -14.29 16.18
N LYS A 30 -9.46 -15.04 15.25
CA LYS A 30 -8.62 -16.20 15.55
C LYS A 30 -7.31 -15.85 16.23
N LEU A 31 -6.74 -14.67 15.93
CA LEU A 31 -5.53 -14.15 16.58
C LEU A 31 -5.84 -13.17 17.72
N ARG A 32 -7.11 -13.12 18.18
CA ARG A 32 -7.55 -12.34 19.34
C ARG A 32 -7.22 -10.85 19.25
N GLY A 33 -7.47 -10.25 18.09
CA GLY A 33 -7.19 -8.82 17.86
C GLY A 33 -5.71 -8.49 17.90
N LEU A 34 -4.84 -9.37 17.37
CA LEU A 34 -3.39 -9.24 17.37
C LEU A 34 -2.91 -7.85 16.92
N GLN A 35 -3.52 -7.30 15.87
CA GLN A 35 -3.18 -5.99 15.32
C GLN A 35 -3.39 -4.83 16.31
N ILE A 36 -4.23 -5.01 17.32
CA ILE A 36 -4.45 -4.04 18.40
C ILE A 36 -3.63 -4.44 19.62
N ALA A 37 -3.79 -5.68 20.09
CA ALA A 37 -3.18 -6.18 21.33
C ALA A 37 -1.65 -6.25 21.28
N LYS A 38 -1.06 -6.49 20.08
CA LYS A 38 0.39 -6.60 19.88
C LYS A 38 0.97 -5.42 19.09
N PHE A 39 0.20 -4.37 18.84
CA PHE A 39 0.68 -3.18 18.14
C PHE A 39 1.88 -2.51 18.85
N PRO A 40 1.88 -2.33 20.20
CA PRO A 40 3.07 -1.80 20.88
C PRO A 40 4.32 -2.66 20.67
N VAL A 41 4.16 -3.99 20.63
CA VAL A 41 5.27 -4.92 20.34
C VAL A 41 5.75 -4.73 18.89
N ALA A 42 4.83 -4.56 17.95
CA ALA A 42 5.18 -4.32 16.55
C ALA A 42 5.97 -3.03 16.36
N VAL A 43 5.56 -1.93 17.01
CA VAL A 43 6.28 -0.66 16.99
C VAL A 43 7.67 -0.81 17.60
N LYS A 44 7.78 -1.51 18.73
CA LYS A 44 9.08 -1.78 19.38
C LYS A 44 10.02 -2.57 18.46
N THR A 45 9.49 -3.53 17.71
CA THR A 45 10.25 -4.36 16.75
C THR A 45 10.90 -3.51 15.64
N ILE A 46 10.38 -2.34 15.30
CA ILE A 46 10.98 -1.42 14.30
C ILE A 46 12.38 -0.97 14.76
N PHE A 47 12.56 -0.72 16.07
CA PHE A 47 13.79 -0.16 16.64
C PHE A 47 14.72 -1.22 17.24
N GLU A 48 14.24 -2.45 17.41
CA GLU A 48 15.02 -3.55 17.96
C GLU A 48 15.84 -4.25 16.88
N LYS A 49 17.17 -4.29 17.07
CA LYS A 49 18.00 -5.22 16.30
C LYS A 49 17.65 -6.65 16.70
N GLU A 50 17.59 -7.56 15.75
CA GLU A 50 17.41 -8.98 16.04
C GLU A 50 18.60 -9.47 16.86
N SER A 51 18.38 -9.75 18.16
CA SER A 51 19.40 -10.27 19.07
C SER A 51 19.50 -11.77 18.84
N GLY A 52 20.58 -12.23 18.23
CA GLY A 52 20.86 -13.65 18.02
C GLY A 52 22.13 -13.84 17.20
N THR A 53 22.92 -14.81 17.59
CA THR A 53 24.14 -15.24 16.92
C THR A 53 23.85 -15.69 15.49
N GLY A 54 24.15 -14.85 14.56
CA GLY A 54 23.98 -15.12 13.15
C GLY A 54 23.00 -14.15 12.51
N SER A 55 23.46 -13.44 11.52
CA SER A 55 22.61 -12.72 10.59
C SER A 55 21.60 -13.72 10.03
N GLY A 56 20.32 -13.52 10.32
CA GLY A 56 19.25 -14.28 9.66
C GLY A 56 19.46 -14.25 8.15
N GLU A 57 19.09 -15.32 7.47
CA GLU A 57 19.14 -15.34 6.01
C GLU A 57 18.28 -14.20 5.47
N GLY A 58 18.78 -13.48 4.47
CA GLY A 58 18.07 -12.34 3.87
C GLY A 58 19.01 -11.40 3.13
N ASP A 59 18.45 -10.55 2.28
CA ASP A 59 19.19 -9.62 1.43
C ASP A 59 19.38 -8.25 2.08
N VAL A 60 18.38 -7.78 2.82
CA VAL A 60 18.32 -6.43 3.39
C VAL A 60 17.78 -6.46 4.83
N SER A 61 18.04 -5.41 5.61
CA SER A 61 17.58 -5.33 7.00
C SER A 61 16.05 -5.37 7.11
N ALA A 62 15.52 -5.78 8.27
CA ALA A 62 14.09 -5.76 8.52
C ALA A 62 13.51 -4.33 8.43
N PHE A 63 14.26 -3.32 8.88
CA PHE A 63 13.89 -1.91 8.73
C PHE A 63 13.90 -1.49 7.25
N ALA A 64 14.90 -1.90 6.46
CA ALA A 64 14.96 -1.63 5.04
C ALA A 64 13.78 -2.25 4.29
N THR A 65 13.34 -3.46 4.65
CA THR A 65 12.14 -4.07 4.07
C THR A 65 10.87 -3.32 4.46
N LEU A 66 10.76 -2.82 5.70
CA LEU A 66 9.63 -1.97 6.10
C LEU A 66 9.60 -0.69 5.27
N CYS A 67 10.73 0.03 5.16
CA CYS A 67 10.81 1.24 4.35
C CYS A 67 10.50 0.95 2.87
N THR A 68 10.99 -0.17 2.31
CA THR A 68 10.71 -0.55 0.92
C THR A 68 9.24 -0.92 0.72
N THR A 69 8.63 -1.59 1.69
CA THR A 69 7.17 -1.87 1.69
C THR A 69 6.39 -0.56 1.75
N MET A 70 6.74 0.34 2.66
CA MET A 70 6.11 1.66 2.76
C MET A 70 6.34 2.52 1.50
N ALA A 71 7.50 2.39 0.85
CA ALA A 71 7.80 3.04 -0.41
C ALA A 71 6.82 2.64 -1.53
N ALA A 72 6.44 1.37 -1.58
CA ALA A 72 5.43 0.88 -2.52
C ALA A 72 4.01 1.27 -2.10
N ASP A 73 3.69 1.14 -0.81
CA ASP A 73 2.38 1.40 -0.24
C ASP A 73 2.00 2.90 -0.27
N ILE A 74 2.94 3.80 0.12
CA ILE A 74 2.68 5.25 0.19
C ILE A 74 2.93 5.87 -1.19
N GLY A 75 2.00 5.68 -2.10
CA GLY A 75 2.01 6.28 -3.44
C GLY A 75 0.96 7.38 -3.60
N THR A 76 0.59 7.63 -4.85
CA THR A 76 -0.51 8.54 -5.20
C THR A 76 -1.83 8.15 -4.54
N GLY A 77 -2.02 6.89 -4.16
CA GLY A 77 -3.20 6.40 -3.44
C GLY A 77 -3.48 7.15 -2.15
N SER A 78 -2.44 7.48 -1.38
CA SER A 78 -2.57 8.16 -0.08
C SER A 78 -2.94 9.66 -0.19
N ILE A 79 -2.77 10.25 -1.34
CA ILE A 79 -3.07 11.67 -1.62
C ILE A 79 -4.24 11.75 -2.61
N VAL A 80 -3.99 11.41 -3.88
CA VAL A 80 -4.94 11.48 -4.98
C VAL A 80 -6.08 10.47 -4.81
N GLY A 81 -5.75 9.25 -4.36
CA GLY A 81 -6.74 8.18 -4.11
C GLY A 81 -7.74 8.53 -3.02
N VAL A 82 -7.30 9.22 -1.95
CA VAL A 82 -8.19 9.71 -0.90
C VAL A 82 -9.16 10.76 -1.43
N ALA A 83 -8.67 11.73 -2.21
CA ALA A 83 -9.53 12.74 -2.83
C ALA A 83 -10.57 12.11 -3.76
N THR A 84 -10.15 11.12 -4.55
CA THR A 84 -11.05 10.35 -5.42
C THR A 84 -12.08 9.57 -4.61
N ALA A 85 -11.69 8.96 -3.48
CA ALA A 85 -12.60 8.27 -2.57
C ALA A 85 -13.67 9.20 -2.02
N LEU A 86 -13.24 10.36 -1.53
CA LEU A 86 -14.13 11.37 -0.97
C LEU A 86 -15.09 11.94 -2.05
N ARG A 87 -14.61 12.11 -3.27
CA ARG A 87 -15.42 12.64 -4.37
C ARG A 87 -16.49 11.64 -4.85
N ILE A 88 -16.16 10.35 -4.92
CA ILE A 88 -17.07 9.29 -5.39
C ILE A 88 -18.00 8.81 -4.28
N GLY A 89 -17.48 8.58 -3.09
CA GLY A 89 -18.19 7.97 -1.96
C GLY A 89 -18.50 8.91 -0.80
N GLY A 90 -18.15 10.20 -0.92
CA GLY A 90 -18.35 11.19 0.15
C GLY A 90 -17.46 10.99 1.37
N PRO A 91 -17.62 11.83 2.42
CA PRO A 91 -16.81 11.79 3.64
C PRO A 91 -16.79 10.43 4.34
N GLY A 92 -17.90 9.68 4.26
CA GLY A 92 -18.03 8.34 4.86
C GLY A 92 -17.05 7.29 4.30
N SER A 93 -16.51 7.50 3.09
CA SER A 93 -15.49 6.62 2.51
C SER A 93 -14.25 6.52 3.39
N LEU A 94 -13.88 7.60 4.08
CA LEU A 94 -12.71 7.59 4.98
C LEU A 94 -12.90 6.64 6.18
N PHE A 95 -14.11 6.54 6.72
CA PHE A 95 -14.44 5.56 7.76
C PHE A 95 -14.20 4.13 7.25
N TRP A 96 -14.65 3.81 6.05
CA TRP A 96 -14.49 2.48 5.47
C TRP A 96 -13.03 2.19 5.08
N MET A 97 -12.23 3.22 4.77
CA MET A 97 -10.77 3.08 4.66
C MET A 97 -10.15 2.66 6.00
N TRP A 98 -10.59 3.24 7.13
CA TRP A 98 -10.11 2.83 8.47
C TRP A 98 -10.48 1.39 8.81
N ILE A 99 -11.71 0.98 8.51
CA ILE A 99 -12.14 -0.41 8.71
C ILE A 99 -11.29 -1.36 7.88
N SER A 100 -11.08 -1.05 6.59
CA SER A 100 -10.23 -1.87 5.73
C SER A 100 -8.78 -1.94 6.23
N ALA A 101 -8.25 -0.86 6.77
CA ALA A 101 -6.90 -0.81 7.33
C ALA A 101 -6.77 -1.65 8.61
N ILE A 102 -7.70 -1.53 9.57
CA ILE A 102 -7.68 -2.32 10.81
C ILE A 102 -7.72 -3.82 10.50
N LEU A 103 -8.57 -4.23 9.56
CA LEU A 103 -8.65 -5.62 9.10
C LEU A 103 -7.47 -5.99 8.21
N GLY A 104 -6.96 -5.05 7.44
CA GLY A 104 -5.80 -5.20 6.58
C GLY A 104 -4.49 -5.42 7.34
N MET A 105 -4.34 -4.82 8.54
CA MET A 105 -3.14 -5.00 9.37
C MET A 105 -2.87 -6.48 9.67
N VAL A 106 -3.88 -7.24 10.09
CA VAL A 106 -3.72 -8.66 10.38
C VAL A 106 -3.59 -9.50 9.11
N THR A 107 -4.18 -9.06 8.00
CA THR A 107 -3.98 -9.71 6.70
C THR A 107 -2.53 -9.55 6.26
N LYS A 108 -1.98 -8.34 6.29
CA LYS A 108 -0.58 -8.05 5.93
C LYS A 108 0.43 -8.75 6.86
N TYR A 109 0.09 -8.85 8.14
CA TYR A 109 0.81 -9.71 9.09
C TYR A 109 0.90 -11.14 8.59
N SER A 110 -0.24 -11.71 8.21
CA SER A 110 -0.35 -13.10 7.74
C SER A 110 0.41 -13.35 6.45
N GLU A 111 0.32 -12.43 5.50
CA GLU A 111 1.06 -12.44 4.22
C GLU A 111 2.57 -12.47 4.44
N SER A 112 3.06 -11.55 5.26
CA SER A 112 4.51 -11.42 5.51
C SER A 112 5.06 -12.60 6.30
N LEU A 113 4.28 -13.15 7.24
CA LEU A 113 4.64 -14.39 7.95
C LEU A 113 4.83 -15.55 6.96
N LEU A 114 3.86 -15.75 6.07
CA LEU A 114 3.94 -16.83 5.07
C LEU A 114 5.09 -16.60 4.07
N ALA A 115 5.33 -15.35 3.68
CA ALA A 115 6.39 -15.01 2.74
C ALA A 115 7.78 -15.38 3.28
N VAL A 116 8.05 -15.10 4.55
CA VAL A 116 9.32 -15.49 5.20
C VAL A 116 9.39 -17.00 5.40
N LYS A 117 8.29 -17.65 5.78
CA LYS A 117 8.26 -19.09 6.05
C LYS A 117 8.50 -19.95 4.80
N TYR A 118 7.96 -19.52 3.65
CA TYR A 118 7.99 -20.29 2.40
C TYR A 118 8.91 -19.71 1.32
N ARG A 119 9.79 -18.78 1.69
CA ARG A 119 10.78 -18.23 0.77
C ARG A 119 11.81 -19.26 0.34
N VAL A 120 12.42 -19.00 -0.80
CA VAL A 120 13.50 -19.80 -1.38
C VAL A 120 14.66 -18.89 -1.77
N THR A 121 15.83 -19.48 -2.04
CA THR A 121 16.97 -18.75 -2.62
C THR A 121 16.96 -18.94 -4.13
N ASP A 122 17.08 -17.85 -4.90
CA ASP A 122 17.15 -17.89 -6.36
C ASP A 122 18.57 -18.20 -6.88
N GLU A 123 18.72 -18.27 -8.22
CA GLU A 123 20.00 -18.53 -8.90
C GLU A 123 21.08 -17.48 -8.59
N ASN A 124 20.70 -16.28 -8.13
CA ASN A 124 21.62 -15.20 -7.77
C ASN A 124 21.89 -15.12 -6.25
N ASN A 125 21.56 -16.17 -5.51
CA ASN A 125 21.62 -16.20 -4.03
C ASN A 125 20.81 -15.08 -3.37
N GLN A 126 19.69 -14.64 -3.96
CA GLN A 126 18.77 -13.69 -3.40
C GLN A 126 17.53 -14.39 -2.87
N MET A 127 16.97 -13.87 -1.78
CA MET A 127 15.73 -14.38 -1.24
C MET A 127 14.53 -14.05 -2.16
N ALA A 128 13.78 -15.08 -2.50
CA ALA A 128 12.56 -14.99 -3.30
C ALA A 128 11.38 -15.58 -2.53
N GLY A 129 10.31 -14.79 -2.38
CA GLY A 129 9.11 -15.21 -1.66
C GLY A 129 7.90 -14.39 -2.09
N GLY A 130 6.81 -14.56 -1.38
CA GLY A 130 5.53 -13.93 -1.70
C GLY A 130 4.46 -14.94 -2.05
N PRO A 131 3.27 -14.49 -2.53
CA PRO A 131 2.13 -15.37 -2.78
C PRO A 131 2.43 -16.57 -3.66
N MET A 132 3.17 -16.37 -4.75
CA MET A 132 3.52 -17.45 -5.67
C MET A 132 4.26 -18.60 -4.95
N PHE A 133 5.15 -18.28 -4.02
CA PHE A 133 5.93 -19.30 -3.29
C PHE A 133 5.12 -19.94 -2.18
N TYR A 134 4.35 -19.23 -1.38
CA TYR A 134 3.55 -19.88 -0.35
C TYR A 134 2.31 -20.60 -0.91
N ILE A 135 1.83 -20.23 -2.11
CA ILE A 135 0.85 -21.05 -2.83
C ILE A 135 1.49 -22.37 -3.24
N GLN A 136 2.64 -22.34 -3.92
CA GLN A 136 3.29 -23.55 -4.40
C GLN A 136 3.80 -24.42 -3.24
N ASN A 137 4.61 -23.86 -2.34
CA ASN A 137 5.31 -24.61 -1.29
C ASN A 137 4.42 -24.90 -0.07
N GLY A 138 3.39 -24.07 0.16
CA GLY A 138 2.50 -24.20 1.31
C GLY A 138 1.23 -24.97 1.01
N MET A 139 0.59 -24.76 -0.16
CA MET A 139 -0.61 -25.47 -0.56
C MET A 139 -0.33 -26.73 -1.39
N GLY A 140 0.85 -26.83 -1.97
CA GLY A 140 1.31 -27.96 -2.77
C GLY A 140 1.27 -27.73 -4.28
N GLU A 141 1.98 -28.60 -5.02
CA GLU A 141 2.25 -28.43 -6.45
C GLU A 141 0.98 -28.37 -7.33
N ARG A 142 -0.10 -28.99 -6.92
CA ARG A 142 -1.37 -28.95 -7.66
C ARG A 142 -1.96 -27.53 -7.77
N PHE A 143 -1.48 -26.58 -6.95
CA PHE A 143 -1.91 -25.17 -6.96
C PHE A 143 -0.95 -24.22 -7.70
N ILE A 144 0.07 -24.76 -8.39
CA ILE A 144 1.02 -23.96 -9.19
C ILE A 144 0.30 -23.06 -10.20
N TRP A 145 -0.81 -23.50 -10.77
CA TRP A 145 -1.60 -22.68 -11.68
C TRP A 145 -2.09 -21.38 -11.03
N LEU A 146 -2.49 -21.42 -9.75
CA LEU A 146 -2.93 -20.27 -9.00
C LEU A 146 -1.76 -19.31 -8.73
N ALA A 147 -0.57 -19.85 -8.40
CA ALA A 147 0.66 -19.09 -8.24
C ALA A 147 1.09 -18.38 -9.53
N LYS A 148 0.96 -19.06 -10.68
CA LYS A 148 1.22 -18.49 -12.01
C LYS A 148 0.24 -17.37 -12.35
N ILE A 149 -1.06 -17.54 -12.07
CA ILE A 149 -2.08 -16.50 -12.24
C ILE A 149 -1.74 -15.27 -11.42
N PHE A 150 -1.40 -15.43 -10.14
CA PHE A 150 -0.95 -14.32 -9.29
C PHE A 150 0.23 -13.59 -9.92
N SER A 151 1.24 -14.32 -10.37
CA SER A 151 2.45 -13.74 -10.95
C SER A 151 2.20 -13.00 -12.27
N VAL A 152 1.30 -13.50 -13.12
CA VAL A 152 0.88 -12.79 -14.34
C VAL A 152 0.22 -11.46 -13.99
N PHE A 153 -0.74 -11.46 -13.05
CA PHE A 153 -1.37 -10.21 -12.63
C PHE A 153 -0.38 -9.26 -11.93
N GLY A 154 0.58 -9.79 -11.16
CA GLY A 154 1.65 -9.01 -10.55
C GLY A 154 2.51 -8.27 -11.58
N ILE A 155 2.88 -8.92 -12.69
CA ILE A 155 3.60 -8.29 -13.79
C ILE A 155 2.73 -7.25 -14.50
N CYS A 156 1.46 -7.57 -14.79
CA CYS A 156 0.53 -6.64 -15.40
C CYS A 156 0.33 -5.38 -14.55
N THR A 157 0.18 -5.55 -13.23
CA THR A 157 0.04 -4.44 -12.29
C THR A 157 1.31 -3.61 -12.21
N ALA A 158 2.49 -4.23 -12.22
CA ALA A 158 3.76 -3.52 -12.23
C ALA A 158 3.98 -2.72 -13.51
N LEU A 159 3.69 -3.30 -14.68
CA LEU A 159 3.96 -2.66 -15.99
C LEU A 159 2.87 -1.69 -16.43
N PHE A 160 1.60 -1.99 -16.16
CA PHE A 160 0.46 -1.26 -16.72
C PHE A 160 -0.49 -0.72 -15.64
N GLY A 161 -0.31 -1.12 -14.40
CA GLY A 161 -1.14 -0.75 -13.26
C GLY A 161 -0.51 0.31 -12.37
N CYS A 162 -0.74 0.17 -11.08
CA CYS A 162 -0.31 1.14 -10.06
C CYS A 162 1.21 1.30 -9.94
N GLY A 163 2.00 0.41 -10.55
CA GLY A 163 3.47 0.46 -10.50
C GLY A 163 4.12 1.51 -11.40
N THR A 164 3.45 1.98 -12.46
CA THR A 164 4.05 2.86 -13.47
C THR A 164 3.19 4.07 -13.82
N PHE A 165 2.20 3.89 -14.71
CA PHE A 165 1.50 4.98 -15.37
C PHE A 165 0.82 5.98 -14.43
N PRO A 166 -0.01 5.57 -13.44
CA PRO A 166 -0.65 6.51 -12.54
C PRO A 166 0.34 7.33 -11.73
N GLN A 167 1.48 6.72 -11.34
CA GLN A 167 2.50 7.38 -10.55
C GLN A 167 3.24 8.44 -11.38
N VAL A 168 3.70 8.07 -12.57
CA VAL A 168 4.45 8.99 -13.45
C VAL A 168 3.56 10.17 -13.87
N ASN A 169 2.30 9.90 -14.23
CA ASN A 169 1.37 10.95 -14.61
C ASN A 169 1.10 11.92 -13.46
N ALA A 170 0.91 11.40 -12.23
CA ALA A 170 0.71 12.26 -11.07
C ALA A 170 1.95 13.12 -10.76
N ILE A 171 3.17 12.58 -10.92
CA ILE A 171 4.40 13.37 -10.78
C ILE A 171 4.45 14.47 -11.83
N THR A 172 4.31 14.11 -13.11
CA THR A 172 4.50 15.03 -14.22
C THR A 172 3.46 16.15 -14.23
N GLU A 173 2.19 15.81 -13.93
CA GLU A 173 1.10 16.78 -13.79
C GLU A 173 1.33 17.71 -12.60
N SER A 174 1.61 17.18 -11.42
CA SER A 174 1.79 17.97 -10.21
C SER A 174 2.99 18.93 -10.31
N VAL A 175 4.13 18.46 -10.86
CA VAL A 175 5.32 19.28 -11.07
C VAL A 175 5.08 20.35 -12.14
N ASN A 176 4.38 19.99 -13.22
CA ASN A 176 4.05 20.96 -14.28
C ASN A 176 3.14 22.08 -13.76
N VAL A 177 2.08 21.74 -13.02
CA VAL A 177 1.15 22.73 -12.46
C VAL A 177 1.84 23.64 -11.44
N THR A 178 2.68 23.06 -10.56
CA THR A 178 3.29 23.80 -9.45
C THR A 178 4.53 24.59 -9.85
N PHE A 179 5.44 23.97 -10.61
CA PHE A 179 6.76 24.55 -10.93
C PHE A 179 6.88 25.02 -12.38
N ARG A 180 5.84 24.82 -13.20
CA ARG A 180 5.83 25.18 -14.64
C ARG A 180 6.90 24.44 -15.46
N ILE A 181 7.39 23.31 -14.97
CA ILE A 181 8.36 22.48 -15.71
C ILE A 181 7.62 21.63 -16.74
N PRO A 182 8.07 21.59 -18.01
CA PRO A 182 7.41 20.79 -19.04
C PRO A 182 7.34 19.30 -18.67
N ILE A 183 6.20 18.66 -18.94
CA ILE A 183 5.90 17.25 -18.62
C ILE A 183 7.00 16.31 -19.16
N VAL A 184 7.50 16.59 -20.39
CA VAL A 184 8.57 15.78 -21.02
C VAL A 184 9.85 15.80 -20.21
N VAL A 185 10.25 16.98 -19.70
CA VAL A 185 11.48 17.14 -18.89
C VAL A 185 11.35 16.34 -17.59
N VAL A 186 10.21 16.45 -16.91
CA VAL A 186 9.94 15.71 -15.68
C VAL A 186 9.92 14.19 -15.96
N GLY A 187 9.28 13.77 -17.05
CA GLY A 187 9.24 12.37 -17.47
C GLY A 187 10.64 11.79 -17.73
N ILE A 188 11.53 12.54 -18.39
CA ILE A 188 12.93 12.13 -18.61
C ILE A 188 13.65 11.98 -17.26
N ILE A 189 13.52 12.95 -16.36
CA ILE A 189 14.17 12.91 -15.03
C ILE A 189 13.72 11.68 -14.26
N VAL A 190 12.40 11.42 -14.17
CA VAL A 190 11.84 10.25 -13.47
C VAL A 190 12.35 8.95 -14.09
N THR A 191 12.39 8.88 -15.43
CA THR A 191 12.89 7.69 -16.16
C THR A 191 14.37 7.41 -15.84
N VAL A 192 15.22 8.43 -15.89
CA VAL A 192 16.66 8.29 -15.60
C VAL A 192 16.90 7.91 -14.15
N LEU A 193 16.24 8.58 -13.20
CA LEU A 193 16.35 8.26 -11.77
C LEU A 193 15.90 6.83 -11.47
N THR A 194 14.78 6.40 -12.07
CA THR A 194 14.29 5.02 -11.92
C THR A 194 15.29 4.02 -12.48
N ALA A 195 15.85 4.28 -13.67
CA ALA A 195 16.85 3.41 -14.29
C ALA A 195 18.07 3.23 -13.36
N VAL A 196 18.62 4.33 -12.87
CA VAL A 196 19.81 4.32 -11.97
C VAL A 196 19.55 3.50 -10.71
N VAL A 197 18.42 3.70 -10.06
CA VAL A 197 18.12 3.02 -8.78
C VAL A 197 17.79 1.54 -9.00
N THR A 198 17.00 1.21 -10.02
CA THR A 198 16.52 -0.17 -10.24
C THR A 198 17.60 -1.12 -10.77
N ILE A 199 18.66 -0.61 -11.43
CA ILE A 199 19.80 -1.45 -11.87
C ILE A 199 20.42 -2.19 -10.69
N GLY A 200 20.57 -1.54 -9.53
CA GLY A 200 21.14 -2.14 -8.32
C GLY A 200 20.23 -3.14 -7.58
N GLY A 201 19.02 -3.39 -8.08
CA GLY A 201 18.06 -4.34 -7.49
C GLY A 201 17.58 -3.96 -6.10
N ILE A 202 17.15 -4.97 -5.31
CA ILE A 202 16.53 -4.73 -3.99
C ILE A 202 17.45 -3.95 -3.03
N LYS A 203 18.76 -4.16 -3.07
CA LYS A 203 19.71 -3.47 -2.18
C LYS A 203 19.75 -1.96 -2.45
N SER A 204 19.73 -1.56 -3.73
CA SER A 204 19.71 -0.14 -4.11
C SER A 204 18.36 0.49 -3.81
N ILE A 205 17.27 -0.19 -4.15
CA ILE A 205 15.89 0.26 -3.89
C ILE A 205 15.68 0.48 -2.40
N SER A 206 16.06 -0.50 -1.57
CA SER A 206 15.91 -0.42 -0.13
C SER A 206 16.75 0.69 0.49
N LYS A 207 17.97 0.92 0.01
CA LYS A 207 18.83 2.01 0.49
C LYS A 207 18.22 3.39 0.21
N VAL A 208 17.60 3.57 -0.95
CA VAL A 208 16.87 4.80 -1.27
C VAL A 208 15.62 4.92 -0.39
N ALA A 209 14.86 3.82 -0.22
CA ALA A 209 13.66 3.81 0.60
C ALA A 209 13.93 4.11 2.08
N GLU A 210 15.01 3.58 2.67
CA GLU A 210 15.42 3.84 4.06
C GLU A 210 15.63 5.34 4.36
N ILE A 211 16.05 6.11 3.37
CA ILE A 211 16.30 7.54 3.52
C ILE A 211 15.04 8.35 3.16
N VAL A 212 14.47 8.06 2.00
CA VAL A 212 13.39 8.88 1.43
C VAL A 212 12.09 8.71 2.21
N VAL A 213 11.73 7.47 2.56
CA VAL A 213 10.41 7.19 3.17
C VAL A 213 10.20 7.88 4.53
N PRO A 214 11.13 7.83 5.49
CA PRO A 214 10.96 8.55 6.74
C PRO A 214 10.86 10.07 6.54
N ILE A 215 11.69 10.64 5.66
CA ILE A 215 11.69 12.09 5.39
C ILE A 215 10.36 12.52 4.75
N MET A 216 9.91 11.81 3.71
CA MET A 216 8.67 12.15 3.02
C MET A 216 7.44 12.00 3.93
N ALA A 217 7.39 10.92 4.74
CA ALA A 217 6.30 10.69 5.66
C ALA A 217 6.24 11.77 6.75
N LEU A 218 7.37 12.10 7.38
CA LEU A 218 7.44 13.15 8.40
C LEU A 218 7.09 14.53 7.84
N THR A 219 7.59 14.87 6.65
CA THR A 219 7.30 16.16 6.01
C THR A 219 5.83 16.27 5.67
N PHE A 220 5.25 15.25 5.06
CA PHE A 220 3.84 15.26 4.67
C PHE A 220 2.90 15.25 5.88
N LEU A 221 3.14 14.36 6.84
CA LEU A 221 2.34 14.30 8.09
C LEU A 221 2.48 15.59 8.90
N GLY A 222 3.69 16.13 9.05
CA GLY A 222 3.93 17.39 9.75
C GLY A 222 3.19 18.56 9.11
N GLY A 223 3.31 18.73 7.79
CA GLY A 223 2.59 19.77 7.06
C GLY A 223 1.07 19.60 7.13
N SER A 224 0.57 18.37 7.09
CA SER A 224 -0.86 18.07 7.22
C SER A 224 -1.38 18.38 8.63
N VAL A 225 -0.62 18.04 9.67
CA VAL A 225 -0.98 18.38 11.06
C VAL A 225 -1.03 19.91 11.24
N VAL A 226 -0.06 20.65 10.69
CA VAL A 226 -0.08 22.12 10.71
C VAL A 226 -1.34 22.65 10.03
N ALA A 227 -1.71 22.11 8.85
CA ALA A 227 -2.94 22.49 8.16
C ALA A 227 -4.20 22.27 9.03
N LEU A 228 -4.29 21.13 9.71
CA LEU A 228 -5.40 20.79 10.61
C LEU A 228 -5.42 21.68 11.87
N VAL A 229 -4.26 22.03 12.43
CA VAL A 229 -4.17 22.92 13.59
C VAL A 229 -4.63 24.34 13.23
N ILE A 230 -4.25 24.85 12.06
CA ILE A 230 -4.72 26.15 11.56
C ILE A 230 -6.25 26.13 11.39
N ASN A 231 -6.80 25.04 10.84
CA ASN A 231 -8.24 24.88 10.59
C ASN A 231 -8.97 24.10 11.70
N ARG A 232 -8.46 24.12 12.92
CA ARG A 232 -9.00 23.32 14.05
C ARG A 232 -10.50 23.48 14.29
N ALA A 233 -11.08 24.62 13.98
CA ALA A 233 -12.52 24.87 14.12
C ALA A 233 -13.39 23.99 13.20
N ALA A 234 -12.90 23.61 12.02
CA ALA A 234 -13.62 22.77 11.06
C ALA A 234 -13.43 21.26 11.32
N VAL A 235 -12.39 20.86 12.06
CA VAL A 235 -12.04 19.45 12.29
C VAL A 235 -13.16 18.65 12.98
N PRO A 236 -13.85 19.14 14.05
CA PRO A 236 -14.97 18.40 14.65
C PRO A 236 -16.12 18.18 13.67
N GLY A 237 -16.41 19.16 12.81
CA GLY A 237 -17.40 19.04 11.73
C GLY A 237 -17.02 17.98 10.71
N ALA A 238 -15.73 17.91 10.35
CA ALA A 238 -15.21 16.87 9.45
C ALA A 238 -15.39 15.46 10.03
N PHE A 239 -15.05 15.23 11.29
CA PHE A 239 -15.29 13.96 11.96
C PHE A 239 -16.78 13.61 11.99
N LYS A 240 -17.66 14.57 12.35
CA LYS A 240 -19.11 14.35 12.31
C LYS A 240 -19.59 13.92 10.92
N ALA A 241 -19.13 14.58 9.86
CA ALA A 241 -19.46 14.23 8.49
C ALA A 241 -19.00 12.80 8.12
N ILE A 242 -17.77 12.40 8.50
CA ILE A 242 -17.24 11.06 8.27
C ILE A 242 -18.16 9.99 8.88
N PHE A 243 -18.49 10.11 10.16
CA PHE A 243 -19.30 9.10 10.84
C PHE A 243 -20.77 9.11 10.38
N THR A 244 -21.36 10.28 10.14
CA THR A 244 -22.74 10.39 9.66
C THR A 244 -22.88 9.81 8.25
N CYS A 245 -22.00 10.17 7.31
CA CYS A 245 -22.07 9.71 5.93
C CYS A 245 -21.65 8.23 5.76
N ALA A 246 -20.91 7.67 6.72
CA ALA A 246 -20.49 6.26 6.66
C ALA A 246 -21.64 5.27 6.70
N PHE A 247 -22.76 5.63 7.36
CA PHE A 247 -23.92 4.77 7.60
C PHE A 247 -25.21 5.32 7.01
N ALA A 248 -25.16 6.45 6.31
CA ALA A 248 -26.34 7.01 5.65
C ALA A 248 -26.82 6.07 4.54
N LYS A 249 -28.13 5.80 4.48
CA LYS A 249 -28.73 4.99 3.40
C LYS A 249 -28.52 5.66 2.05
N GLU A 250 -28.66 6.96 2.03
CA GLU A 250 -28.46 7.84 0.86
C GLU A 250 -27.81 9.13 1.36
N SER A 251 -26.73 9.52 0.72
CA SER A 251 -26.09 10.82 0.95
C SER A 251 -26.22 11.64 -0.31
N VAL A 252 -26.70 12.87 -0.16
CA VAL A 252 -26.78 13.85 -1.25
C VAL A 252 -25.49 14.65 -1.23
N ILE A 253 -24.69 14.56 -2.28
CA ILE A 253 -23.60 15.49 -2.54
C ILE A 253 -24.20 16.61 -3.39
N GLY A 254 -24.39 17.78 -2.78
CA GLY A 254 -24.77 19.01 -3.45
C GLY A 254 -23.56 19.69 -4.04
N GLY A 255 -23.54 19.90 -5.33
CA GLY A 255 -22.61 20.76 -6.05
C GLY A 255 -23.33 21.36 -7.25
N THR A 256 -22.79 22.42 -7.83
CA THR A 256 -23.35 23.16 -8.98
C THR A 256 -23.56 22.32 -10.24
N ALA A 257 -23.12 21.07 -10.26
CA ALA A 257 -23.24 20.15 -11.41
C ALA A 257 -24.27 19.03 -11.24
N GLY A 258 -25.14 19.07 -10.24
CA GLY A 258 -26.23 18.09 -10.05
C GLY A 258 -26.14 17.28 -8.76
N THR A 259 -27.28 16.98 -8.18
CA THR A 259 -27.43 16.15 -6.99
C THR A 259 -27.25 14.69 -7.35
N GLY A 260 -26.09 14.11 -6.97
CA GLY A 260 -25.84 12.66 -7.05
C GLY A 260 -26.26 11.97 -5.75
N VAL A 261 -27.07 10.93 -5.83
CA VAL A 261 -27.40 10.06 -4.69
C VAL A 261 -26.31 9.03 -4.54
N ILE A 262 -25.58 9.05 -3.41
CA ILE A 262 -24.56 8.05 -3.07
C ILE A 262 -25.18 7.01 -2.14
N THR A 263 -25.20 5.76 -2.58
CA THR A 263 -25.69 4.66 -1.77
C THR A 263 -24.65 4.21 -0.73
N PHE A 264 -25.12 3.64 0.39
CA PHE A 264 -24.26 2.99 1.39
C PHE A 264 -23.24 2.03 0.77
N MET A 265 -23.65 1.25 -0.23
CA MET A 265 -22.76 0.31 -0.92
C MET A 265 -21.64 1.04 -1.68
N THR A 266 -21.93 2.18 -2.29
CA THR A 266 -20.92 3.00 -2.98
C THR A 266 -19.90 3.56 -2.00
N VAL A 267 -20.34 4.10 -0.85
CA VAL A 267 -19.48 4.63 0.22
C VAL A 267 -18.53 3.55 0.71
N MET A 268 -19.08 2.39 1.10
CA MET A 268 -18.33 1.26 1.62
C MET A 268 -17.34 0.71 0.59
N ARG A 269 -17.80 0.42 -0.63
CA ARG A 269 -16.97 -0.12 -1.71
C ARG A 269 -15.81 0.81 -2.04
N THR A 270 -16.09 2.10 -2.20
CA THR A 270 -15.07 3.09 -2.56
C THR A 270 -14.03 3.21 -1.44
N GLY A 271 -14.48 3.30 -0.18
CA GLY A 271 -13.57 3.37 0.96
C GLY A 271 -12.66 2.15 1.08
N ILE A 272 -13.22 0.95 0.98
CA ILE A 272 -12.44 -0.30 1.06
C ILE A 272 -11.47 -0.41 -0.12
N ALA A 273 -11.93 -0.20 -1.34
CA ALA A 273 -11.10 -0.31 -2.54
C ALA A 273 -9.91 0.66 -2.51
N ARG A 274 -10.14 1.93 -2.13
CA ARG A 274 -9.07 2.93 -2.02
C ARG A 274 -8.17 2.69 -0.79
N GLY A 275 -8.71 2.15 0.31
CA GLY A 275 -7.92 1.68 1.45
C GLY A 275 -6.93 0.60 1.04
N VAL A 276 -7.39 -0.45 0.36
CA VAL A 276 -6.55 -1.56 -0.13
C VAL A 276 -5.56 -1.07 -1.19
N TYR A 277 -5.97 -0.19 -2.10
CA TYR A 277 -5.07 0.41 -3.09
C TYR A 277 -3.88 1.14 -2.42
N THR A 278 -4.11 1.73 -1.25
CA THR A 278 -3.09 2.49 -0.53
C THR A 278 -2.19 1.61 0.33
N ASN A 279 -2.75 0.64 1.06
CA ASN A 279 -1.98 -0.16 2.02
C ASN A 279 -1.57 -1.54 1.51
N GLU A 280 -2.05 -1.92 0.33
CA GLU A 280 -1.78 -3.20 -0.34
C GLU A 280 -2.10 -4.46 0.48
N ALA A 281 -2.83 -4.35 1.60
CA ALA A 281 -3.18 -5.49 2.43
C ALA A 281 -4.22 -6.39 1.74
N GLY A 282 -3.90 -7.65 1.59
CA GLY A 282 -4.69 -8.61 0.83
C GLY A 282 -4.31 -8.68 -0.66
N LEU A 283 -3.50 -7.75 -1.15
CA LEU A 283 -3.04 -7.72 -2.53
C LEU A 283 -1.94 -8.76 -2.80
N GLY A 284 -1.10 -9.05 -1.80
CA GLY A 284 0.00 -9.99 -1.93
C GLY A 284 1.28 -9.41 -2.53
N SER A 285 1.35 -8.12 -2.79
CA SER A 285 2.54 -7.44 -3.32
C SER A 285 3.63 -7.26 -2.26
N SER A 286 3.29 -6.66 -1.13
CA SER A 286 4.20 -6.38 -0.03
C SER A 286 4.97 -7.59 0.53
N PRO A 287 4.38 -8.79 0.66
CA PRO A 287 5.11 -9.98 1.11
C PRO A 287 6.28 -10.37 0.20
N ILE A 288 6.31 -9.92 -1.05
CA ILE A 288 7.44 -10.15 -1.96
C ILE A 288 8.72 -9.48 -1.44
N VAL A 289 8.62 -8.25 -0.92
CA VAL A 289 9.75 -7.56 -0.27
C VAL A 289 9.98 -8.10 1.14
N ALA A 290 8.94 -8.43 1.88
CA ALA A 290 9.07 -8.99 3.23
C ALA A 290 9.90 -10.28 3.26
N ALA A 291 9.85 -11.08 2.19
CA ALA A 291 10.68 -12.28 2.04
C ALA A 291 12.20 -11.99 1.98
N ALA A 292 12.59 -10.82 1.51
CA ALA A 292 14.00 -10.42 1.44
C ALA A 292 14.59 -9.95 2.79
N ALA A 293 13.78 -9.88 3.86
CA ALA A 293 14.22 -9.45 5.18
C ALA A 293 15.25 -10.40 5.79
N LYS A 294 16.30 -9.83 6.39
CA LYS A 294 17.23 -10.55 7.25
C LYS A 294 16.56 -10.92 8.57
N THR A 295 15.83 -12.01 8.59
CA THR A 295 15.15 -12.53 9.78
C THR A 295 14.86 -14.01 9.62
N ASN A 296 14.87 -14.75 10.71
CA ASN A 296 14.44 -16.16 10.76
C ASN A 296 13.03 -16.30 11.30
N SER A 297 12.37 -15.19 11.67
CA SER A 297 11.03 -15.21 12.24
C SER A 297 10.00 -14.57 11.33
N GLY A 298 9.14 -15.39 10.73
CA GLY A 298 7.99 -14.88 9.95
C GLY A 298 7.02 -14.06 10.80
N VAL A 299 6.86 -14.40 12.08
CA VAL A 299 6.01 -13.64 13.01
C VAL A 299 6.57 -12.24 13.26
N ARG A 300 7.89 -12.12 13.49
CA ARG A 300 8.55 -10.83 13.66
C ARG A 300 8.37 -9.96 12.43
N GLN A 301 8.60 -10.51 11.24
CA GLN A 301 8.40 -9.78 9.98
C GLN A 301 6.94 -9.41 9.77
N GLY A 302 6.00 -10.27 10.13
CA GLY A 302 4.57 -9.97 10.09
C GLY A 302 4.19 -8.79 10.99
N LEU A 303 4.68 -8.78 12.24
CA LEU A 303 4.48 -7.67 13.17
C LEU A 303 5.02 -6.35 12.61
N LEU A 304 6.20 -6.40 12.02
CA LEU A 304 6.81 -5.23 11.39
C LEU A 304 5.97 -4.75 10.21
N SER A 305 5.59 -5.64 9.29
CA SER A 305 4.84 -5.29 8.09
C SER A 305 3.44 -4.72 8.38
N MET A 306 2.76 -5.17 9.45
CA MET A 306 1.44 -4.61 9.77
C MET A 306 1.49 -3.12 10.17
N THR A 307 2.66 -2.61 10.63
CA THR A 307 2.81 -1.19 10.97
C THR A 307 2.76 -0.30 9.75
N SER A 308 3.14 -0.80 8.55
CA SER A 308 3.02 -0.02 7.32
C SER A 308 1.57 0.37 7.03
N VAL A 309 0.62 -0.55 7.22
CA VAL A 309 -0.82 -0.29 7.03
C VAL A 309 -1.33 0.84 7.94
N PHE A 310 -0.86 0.84 9.19
CA PHE A 310 -1.19 1.90 10.14
C PHE A 310 -0.67 3.26 9.65
N VAL A 311 0.58 3.35 9.25
CA VAL A 311 1.18 4.60 8.77
C VAL A 311 0.53 5.06 7.48
N THR A 312 0.33 4.17 6.52
CA THR A 312 -0.19 4.52 5.19
C THR A 312 -1.65 4.94 5.23
N THR A 313 -2.50 4.19 5.93
CA THR A 313 -3.95 4.44 5.89
C THR A 313 -4.46 5.14 7.14
N ILE A 314 -4.13 4.65 8.34
CA ILE A 314 -4.66 5.27 9.57
C ILE A 314 -4.04 6.66 9.79
N LEU A 315 -2.77 6.87 9.48
CA LEU A 315 -2.16 8.21 9.60
C LEU A 315 -2.30 9.01 8.31
N THR A 316 -1.65 8.60 7.22
CA THR A 316 -1.50 9.43 6.03
C THR A 316 -2.84 9.71 5.32
N CYS A 317 -3.68 8.68 5.09
CA CYS A 317 -4.98 8.92 4.46
C CYS A 317 -5.94 9.71 5.36
N SER A 318 -5.84 9.54 6.70
CA SER A 318 -6.69 10.29 7.62
C SER A 318 -6.38 11.77 7.60
N VAL A 319 -5.11 12.16 7.68
CA VAL A 319 -4.76 13.60 7.65
C VAL A 319 -5.12 14.21 6.30
N THR A 320 -4.88 13.49 5.19
CA THR A 320 -5.27 13.92 3.84
C THR A 320 -6.78 14.15 3.75
N GLY A 321 -7.56 13.15 4.17
CA GLY A 321 -9.02 13.22 4.11
C GLY A 321 -9.60 14.30 5.03
N LEU A 322 -9.07 14.44 6.23
CA LEU A 322 -9.50 15.49 7.18
C LEU A 322 -9.21 16.88 6.63
N VAL A 323 -8.04 17.14 6.02
CA VAL A 323 -7.73 18.43 5.39
C VAL A 323 -8.70 18.72 4.26
N ILE A 324 -8.98 17.75 3.38
CA ILE A 324 -9.93 17.93 2.26
C ILE A 324 -11.34 18.23 2.79
N ILE A 325 -11.85 17.48 3.76
CA ILE A 325 -13.19 17.69 4.32
C ILE A 325 -13.27 19.03 5.05
N SER A 326 -12.24 19.36 5.85
CA SER A 326 -12.18 20.62 6.62
C SER A 326 -12.08 21.87 5.73
N SER A 327 -11.60 21.74 4.50
CA SER A 327 -11.52 22.87 3.55
C SER A 327 -12.88 23.31 2.99
N GLY A 328 -13.92 22.44 3.06
CA GLY A 328 -15.24 22.72 2.50
C GLY A 328 -15.31 22.68 0.96
N LEU A 329 -14.21 22.35 0.27
CA LEU A 329 -14.17 22.34 -1.21
C LEU A 329 -14.90 21.15 -1.84
N MET A 330 -15.25 20.12 -1.06
CA MET A 330 -15.95 18.96 -1.59
C MET A 330 -17.31 19.31 -2.19
N ASP A 331 -18.02 20.27 -1.62
CA ASP A 331 -19.40 20.60 -1.98
C ASP A 331 -19.50 21.63 -3.12
N SER A 332 -18.44 22.39 -3.37
CA SER A 332 -18.47 23.62 -4.21
C SER A 332 -17.63 23.53 -5.49
N SER A 333 -16.88 22.46 -5.74
CA SER A 333 -15.93 22.38 -6.86
C SER A 333 -16.08 21.12 -7.70
N ASP A 334 -15.86 21.27 -9.00
CA ASP A 334 -15.72 20.13 -9.93
C ASP A 334 -14.31 19.49 -9.91
N MET A 335 -13.44 19.97 -9.00
CA MET A 335 -12.09 19.47 -8.84
C MET A 335 -12.06 18.02 -8.38
N ASN A 336 -11.09 17.25 -8.86
CA ASN A 336 -10.91 15.86 -8.51
C ASN A 336 -9.41 15.54 -8.34
N GLY A 337 -9.08 14.41 -7.73
CA GLY A 337 -7.72 13.90 -7.64
C GLY A 337 -6.71 14.91 -7.06
N SER A 338 -5.59 15.13 -7.77
CA SER A 338 -4.50 16.00 -7.35
C SER A 338 -4.91 17.45 -7.21
N THR A 339 -5.80 17.95 -8.08
CA THR A 339 -6.27 19.33 -8.05
C THR A 339 -7.09 19.65 -6.81
N LEU A 340 -7.97 18.74 -6.39
CA LEU A 340 -8.75 18.88 -5.16
C LEU A 340 -7.86 18.93 -3.92
N VAL A 341 -6.89 18.02 -3.83
CA VAL A 341 -5.96 17.98 -2.68
C VAL A 341 -5.13 19.25 -2.62
N THR A 342 -4.58 19.69 -3.75
CA THR A 342 -3.75 20.90 -3.82
C THR A 342 -4.55 22.15 -3.41
N ALA A 343 -5.77 22.27 -3.90
CA ALA A 343 -6.65 23.39 -3.53
C ALA A 343 -7.01 23.35 -2.04
N ALA A 344 -7.35 22.16 -1.49
CA ALA A 344 -7.69 22.00 -0.08
C ALA A 344 -6.51 22.39 0.84
N TYR A 345 -5.30 21.93 0.52
CA TYR A 345 -4.12 22.30 1.30
C TYR A 345 -3.76 23.78 1.17
N ASN A 346 -3.97 24.39 -0.01
CA ASN A 346 -3.75 25.82 -0.19
C ASN A 346 -4.74 26.68 0.60
N MET A 347 -5.99 26.21 0.77
CA MET A 347 -6.94 26.90 1.65
C MET A 347 -6.54 26.78 3.12
N CYS A 348 -5.97 25.65 3.51
CA CYS A 348 -5.64 25.35 4.89
C CYS A 348 -4.26 25.87 5.32
N LEU A 349 -3.35 26.17 4.38
CA LEU A 349 -2.00 26.67 4.65
C LEU A 349 -1.77 28.03 3.99
N PRO A 350 -1.03 28.95 4.65
CA PRO A 350 -0.76 30.28 4.11
C PRO A 350 0.27 30.23 2.95
N HIS A 351 0.32 31.30 2.16
CA HIS A 351 1.37 31.60 1.17
C HIS A 351 1.62 30.48 0.13
N ASN A 352 0.57 29.77 -0.31
CA ASN A 352 0.67 28.65 -1.27
C ASN A 352 1.58 27.50 -0.84
N ILE A 353 1.95 27.41 0.44
CA ILE A 353 2.77 26.31 0.98
C ILE A 353 2.09 24.97 0.72
N GLY A 354 0.75 24.91 0.74
CA GLY A 354 -0.03 23.70 0.44
C GLY A 354 0.28 23.12 -0.94
N MET A 355 0.37 23.95 -1.96
CA MET A 355 0.68 23.53 -3.32
C MET A 355 2.09 22.88 -3.40
N TYR A 356 3.08 23.49 -2.77
CA TYR A 356 4.44 22.94 -2.76
C TYR A 356 4.52 21.65 -1.93
N LEU A 357 3.85 21.60 -0.78
CA LEU A 357 3.81 20.39 0.06
C LEU A 357 3.22 19.21 -0.70
N ILE A 358 2.11 19.42 -1.40
CA ILE A 358 1.45 18.36 -2.18
C ILE A 358 2.30 17.95 -3.39
N ALA A 359 2.86 18.91 -4.12
CA ALA A 359 3.69 18.60 -5.28
C ALA A 359 4.93 17.77 -4.90
N VAL A 360 5.64 18.17 -3.85
CA VAL A 360 6.81 17.46 -3.32
C VAL A 360 6.39 16.10 -2.75
N GLY A 361 5.26 16.05 -2.03
CA GLY A 361 4.70 14.80 -1.50
C GLY A 361 4.39 13.80 -2.61
N ILE A 362 3.64 14.21 -3.65
CA ILE A 362 3.33 13.35 -4.81
C ILE A 362 4.60 12.90 -5.51
N MET A 363 5.58 13.78 -5.71
CA MET A 363 6.84 13.46 -6.38
C MET A 363 7.59 12.34 -5.65
N PHE A 364 7.75 12.43 -4.33
CA PHE A 364 8.45 11.40 -3.56
C PHE A 364 7.62 10.13 -3.40
N PHE A 365 6.34 10.23 -3.06
CA PHE A 365 5.47 9.07 -2.86
C PHE A 365 5.32 8.25 -4.13
N ALA A 366 5.04 8.90 -5.25
CA ALA A 366 4.89 8.21 -6.52
C ALA A 366 6.22 7.62 -7.03
N PHE A 367 7.33 8.35 -6.88
CA PHE A 367 8.64 7.85 -7.27
C PHE A 367 9.04 6.59 -6.48
N THR A 368 8.87 6.59 -5.17
CA THR A 368 9.18 5.41 -4.35
C THR A 368 8.29 4.21 -4.67
N THR A 369 7.01 4.46 -5.01
CA THR A 369 6.09 3.39 -5.46
C THR A 369 6.55 2.75 -6.77
N ILE A 370 7.03 3.55 -7.74
CA ILE A 370 7.62 3.03 -8.98
C ILE A 370 8.79 2.08 -8.68
N LEU A 371 9.65 2.42 -7.72
CA LEU A 371 10.79 1.59 -7.35
C LEU A 371 10.36 0.26 -6.70
N GLY A 372 9.39 0.30 -5.79
CA GLY A 372 8.87 -0.90 -5.12
C GLY A 372 8.20 -1.87 -6.09
N TRP A 373 7.35 -1.35 -6.98
CA TRP A 373 6.63 -2.17 -7.97
C TRP A 373 7.55 -2.73 -9.06
N ASN A 374 8.67 -2.05 -9.38
CA ASN A 374 9.69 -2.65 -10.24
C ASN A 374 10.18 -3.98 -9.68
N TYR A 375 10.49 -4.02 -8.38
CA TYR A 375 10.95 -5.25 -7.73
C TYR A 375 9.85 -6.32 -7.65
N TYR A 376 8.59 -5.94 -7.37
CA TYR A 376 7.49 -6.89 -7.32
C TYR A 376 7.29 -7.62 -8.66
N GLY A 377 7.24 -6.88 -9.76
CA GLY A 377 7.11 -7.45 -11.09
C GLY A 377 8.32 -8.29 -11.51
N GLU A 378 9.54 -7.86 -11.14
CA GLU A 378 10.76 -8.64 -11.34
C GLU A 378 10.68 -10.01 -10.68
N ARG A 379 10.26 -10.07 -9.42
CA ARG A 379 10.13 -11.36 -8.68
C ARG A 379 9.01 -12.24 -9.25
N CYS A 380 7.90 -11.66 -9.66
CA CYS A 380 6.83 -12.39 -10.35
C CYS A 380 7.31 -12.99 -11.68
N LEU A 381 8.11 -12.26 -12.45
CA LEU A 381 8.67 -12.76 -13.70
C LEU A 381 9.67 -13.90 -13.49
N VAL A 382 10.56 -13.76 -12.51
CA VAL A 382 11.52 -14.81 -12.15
C VAL A 382 10.78 -16.11 -11.77
N TYR A 383 9.68 -15.99 -11.00
CA TYR A 383 8.86 -17.15 -10.67
C TYR A 383 8.24 -17.82 -11.90
N LEU A 384 7.68 -17.04 -12.84
CA LEU A 384 7.05 -17.58 -14.05
C LEU A 384 8.03 -18.26 -15.00
N THR A 385 9.22 -17.69 -15.14
CA THR A 385 10.24 -18.17 -16.09
C THR A 385 11.18 -19.21 -15.49
N GLY A 386 11.21 -19.31 -14.15
CA GLY A 386 12.14 -20.20 -13.43
C GLY A 386 13.61 -19.76 -13.53
N THR A 387 13.93 -18.57 -14.05
CA THR A 387 15.30 -18.10 -14.26
C THR A 387 15.44 -16.60 -14.11
N THR A 388 16.61 -16.16 -13.69
CA THR A 388 16.94 -14.73 -13.52
C THR A 388 17.38 -14.04 -14.81
N LYS A 389 17.53 -14.76 -15.92
CA LYS A 389 17.99 -14.21 -17.22
C LYS A 389 17.09 -13.10 -17.78
N TRP A 390 15.80 -13.17 -17.47
CA TRP A 390 14.79 -12.21 -17.96
C TRP A 390 14.70 -10.92 -17.15
N ILE A 391 15.46 -10.77 -16.05
CA ILE A 391 15.46 -9.55 -15.24
C ILE A 391 15.89 -8.32 -16.03
N LYS A 392 16.98 -8.42 -16.83
CA LYS A 392 17.46 -7.29 -17.63
C LYS A 392 16.45 -6.86 -18.70
N PRO A 393 15.91 -7.75 -19.55
CA PRO A 393 14.84 -7.41 -20.49
C PRO A 393 13.62 -6.77 -19.80
N TYR A 394 13.18 -7.32 -18.68
CA TYR A 394 12.08 -6.75 -17.92
C TYR A 394 12.33 -5.32 -17.46
N LYS A 395 13.51 -5.03 -16.91
CA LYS A 395 13.88 -3.68 -16.48
C LYS A 395 13.86 -2.69 -17.65
N ILE A 396 14.33 -3.10 -18.83
CA ILE A 396 14.29 -2.26 -20.04
C ILE A 396 12.83 -1.95 -20.42
N ILE A 397 11.95 -2.96 -20.43
CA ILE A 397 10.53 -2.78 -20.73
C ILE A 397 9.87 -1.86 -19.68
N TYR A 398 10.19 -2.06 -18.41
CA TYR A 398 9.67 -1.25 -17.31
C TYR A 398 10.07 0.22 -17.42
N ILE A 399 11.34 0.49 -17.73
CA ILE A 399 11.87 1.85 -17.95
C ILE A 399 11.24 2.49 -19.19
N ALA A 400 11.05 1.72 -20.27
CA ALA A 400 10.35 2.18 -21.46
C ALA A 400 8.89 2.54 -21.17
N ALA A 401 8.18 1.74 -20.35
CA ALA A 401 6.82 2.04 -19.92
C ALA A 401 6.75 3.36 -19.12
N ILE A 402 7.72 3.62 -18.23
CA ILE A 402 7.84 4.89 -17.50
C ILE A 402 8.06 6.07 -18.46
N ALA A 403 8.94 5.92 -19.45
CA ALA A 403 9.23 6.96 -20.44
C ALA A 403 8.00 7.30 -21.30
N LEU A 404 7.13 6.34 -21.57
CA LEU A 404 5.89 6.51 -22.34
C LEU A 404 4.74 7.06 -21.51
N ALA A 405 4.75 6.84 -20.20
CA ALA A 405 3.65 7.18 -19.29
C ALA A 405 3.17 8.64 -19.40
N PRO A 406 4.03 9.68 -19.53
CA PRO A 406 3.58 11.07 -19.62
C PRO A 406 2.69 11.38 -20.83
N PHE A 407 2.72 10.54 -21.85
CA PHE A 407 2.02 10.76 -23.13
C PHE A 407 0.68 10.01 -23.23
N LEU A 408 0.32 9.22 -22.21
CA LEU A 408 -0.87 8.39 -22.22
C LEU A 408 -2.02 9.07 -21.45
N SER A 409 -3.25 8.79 -21.87
CA SER A 409 -4.45 9.31 -21.22
C SER A 409 -4.69 8.63 -19.86
N LEU A 410 -5.03 9.43 -18.83
CA LEU A 410 -5.13 8.99 -17.43
C LEU A 410 -6.28 8.01 -17.16
N GLU A 411 -7.46 8.24 -17.74
CA GLU A 411 -8.67 7.54 -17.35
C GLU A 411 -8.65 6.03 -17.61
N PRO A 412 -8.25 5.52 -18.83
CA PRO A 412 -8.13 4.09 -19.06
C PRO A 412 -7.05 3.44 -18.19
N ILE A 413 -6.00 4.18 -17.88
CA ILE A 413 -4.87 3.71 -17.07
C ILE A 413 -5.30 3.43 -15.64
N TRP A 414 -6.05 4.34 -15.02
CA TRP A 414 -6.57 4.14 -13.67
C TRP A 414 -7.53 2.96 -13.59
N LEU A 415 -8.38 2.77 -14.60
CA LEU A 415 -9.28 1.60 -14.67
C LEU A 415 -8.51 0.30 -14.78
N LEU A 416 -7.47 0.27 -15.62
CA LEU A 416 -6.63 -0.92 -15.78
C LEU A 416 -5.85 -1.23 -14.49
N ALA A 417 -5.31 -0.23 -13.84
CA ALA A 417 -4.63 -0.37 -12.55
C ALA A 417 -5.57 -0.96 -11.47
N ASP A 418 -6.78 -0.45 -11.37
CA ASP A 418 -7.77 -0.96 -10.42
C ASP A 418 -8.14 -2.42 -10.71
N ILE A 419 -8.34 -2.79 -11.99
CA ILE A 419 -8.69 -4.16 -12.40
C ILE A 419 -7.55 -5.13 -12.06
N THR A 420 -6.31 -4.82 -12.46
CA THR A 420 -5.17 -5.71 -12.26
C THR A 420 -4.87 -5.89 -10.77
N ASN A 421 -4.96 -4.84 -9.97
CA ASN A 421 -4.85 -4.93 -8.52
C ASN A 421 -5.88 -5.89 -7.91
N ALA A 422 -7.14 -5.73 -8.27
CA ALA A 422 -8.20 -6.57 -7.71
C ALA A 422 -8.05 -8.04 -8.10
N LEU A 423 -7.53 -8.34 -9.29
CA LEU A 423 -7.29 -9.72 -9.74
C LEU A 423 -6.15 -10.40 -8.98
N MET A 424 -5.18 -9.65 -8.42
CA MET A 424 -4.16 -10.21 -7.53
C MET A 424 -4.72 -10.66 -6.17
N ILE A 425 -5.76 -9.99 -5.68
CA ILE A 425 -6.35 -10.23 -4.35
C ILE A 425 -6.85 -11.67 -4.22
N ILE A 426 -7.54 -12.17 -5.24
CA ILE A 426 -8.25 -13.46 -5.19
C ILE A 426 -7.30 -14.62 -4.92
N PRO A 427 -6.24 -14.88 -5.73
CA PRO A 427 -5.31 -15.98 -5.49
C PRO A 427 -4.58 -15.84 -4.16
N ASN A 428 -4.25 -14.62 -3.76
CA ASN A 428 -3.57 -14.36 -2.50
C ASN A 428 -4.44 -14.71 -1.28
N LEU A 429 -5.66 -14.21 -1.22
CA LEU A 429 -6.55 -14.46 -0.08
C LEU A 429 -6.98 -15.92 0.02
N ILE A 430 -7.16 -16.62 -1.11
CA ILE A 430 -7.39 -18.07 -1.13
C ILE A 430 -6.23 -18.79 -0.42
N ALA A 431 -4.99 -18.40 -0.72
CA ALA A 431 -3.81 -19.02 -0.11
C ALA A 431 -3.71 -18.73 1.40
N ILE A 432 -3.95 -17.49 1.80
CA ILE A 432 -3.92 -17.11 3.23
C ILE A 432 -4.95 -17.91 4.02
N ILE A 433 -6.18 -18.06 3.50
CA ILE A 433 -7.24 -18.85 4.14
C ILE A 433 -6.88 -20.34 4.16
N ALA A 434 -6.32 -20.88 3.07
CA ALA A 434 -5.89 -22.27 3.03
C ALA A 434 -4.80 -22.56 4.07
N LEU A 435 -3.84 -21.63 4.23
CA LEU A 435 -2.72 -21.75 5.16
C LEU A 435 -3.01 -21.22 6.58
N ARG A 436 -4.27 -20.99 6.92
CA ARG A 436 -4.67 -20.42 8.22
C ARG A 436 -4.14 -21.18 9.43
N LYS A 437 -4.04 -22.51 9.36
CA LYS A 437 -3.51 -23.33 10.47
C LYS A 437 -2.02 -23.04 10.71
N VAL A 438 -1.26 -22.81 9.67
CA VAL A 438 0.16 -22.44 9.74
C VAL A 438 0.31 -21.08 10.41
N ILE A 439 -0.42 -20.07 9.94
CA ILE A 439 -0.37 -18.72 10.49
C ILE A 439 -0.69 -18.72 11.99
N ILE A 440 -1.78 -19.38 12.38
CA ILE A 440 -2.21 -19.46 13.80
C ILE A 440 -1.19 -20.24 14.64
N GLY A 441 -0.65 -21.34 14.12
CA GLY A 441 0.32 -22.18 14.82
C GLY A 441 1.63 -21.44 15.08
N GLU A 442 2.22 -20.82 14.04
CA GLU A 442 3.46 -20.05 14.15
C GLU A 442 3.30 -18.86 15.12
N THR A 443 2.17 -18.16 15.03
CA THR A 443 1.89 -17.03 15.93
C THR A 443 1.83 -17.48 17.39
N LYS A 444 1.13 -18.57 17.68
CA LYS A 444 1.02 -19.12 19.05
C LYS A 444 2.39 -19.58 19.57
N LEU A 445 3.15 -20.31 18.76
CA LEU A 445 4.47 -20.80 19.14
C LEU A 445 5.44 -19.66 19.45
N TYR A 446 5.44 -18.59 18.65
CA TYR A 446 6.29 -17.43 18.88
C TYR A 446 6.01 -16.74 20.21
N PHE A 447 4.73 -16.47 20.51
CA PHE A 447 4.38 -15.78 21.74
C PHE A 447 4.49 -16.66 22.98
N SER A 448 4.36 -18.01 22.89
CA SER A 448 4.62 -18.90 24.01
C SER A 448 6.10 -18.89 24.39
N LYS A 449 7.00 -19.04 23.43
CA LYS A 449 8.46 -18.97 23.66
C LYS A 449 8.88 -17.62 24.27
N GLN A 450 8.36 -16.50 23.75
CA GLN A 450 8.67 -15.18 24.30
C GLN A 450 8.19 -15.01 25.76
N ASN A 451 7.07 -15.63 26.13
CA ASN A 451 6.61 -15.61 27.52
C ASN A 451 7.48 -16.48 28.43
N GLU A 452 7.93 -17.64 27.98
CA GLU A 452 8.85 -18.52 28.73
C GLU A 452 10.20 -17.83 28.97
N GLU A 453 10.76 -17.15 27.96
CA GLU A 453 11.99 -16.38 28.09
C GLU A 453 11.85 -15.24 29.12
N LYS A 454 10.72 -14.52 29.11
CA LYS A 454 10.45 -13.45 30.09
C LYS A 454 10.33 -13.98 31.51
N VAL A 455 9.66 -15.11 31.71
CA VAL A 455 9.54 -15.75 33.02
C VAL A 455 10.91 -16.22 33.52
N SER A 456 11.70 -16.87 32.67
CA SER A 456 13.07 -17.30 33.01
C SER A 456 13.99 -16.11 33.36
N ALA A 457 13.89 -15.00 32.63
CA ALA A 457 14.66 -13.80 32.93
C ALA A 457 14.23 -13.14 34.26
N ALA A 458 12.92 -13.14 34.55
CA ALA A 458 12.41 -12.61 35.81
C ALA A 458 12.84 -13.45 37.01
N VAL A 459 12.87 -14.79 36.88
CA VAL A 459 13.35 -15.70 37.93
C VAL A 459 14.83 -15.45 38.23
N LYS A 460 15.68 -15.34 37.18
CA LYS A 460 17.12 -15.05 37.31
C LYS A 460 17.43 -13.66 37.89
N ALA A 461 16.50 -12.72 37.82
CA ALA A 461 16.68 -11.37 38.37
C ALA A 461 16.29 -11.31 39.86
N VAL A 462 15.63 -12.34 40.40
CA VAL A 462 15.24 -12.47 41.81
C VAL A 462 16.22 -13.34 42.59
N GLU A 463 16.96 -14.21 41.92
CA GLU A 463 18.14 -14.92 42.46
C GLU A 463 19.38 -14.01 42.47
#